data_378281de4d4eb60d3b073a2df77c8199
#
_entry.id   378281de4d4eb60d3b073a2df77c8199
#
_cell.length_a   1.000
_cell.length_b   1.000
_cell.length_c   1.000
_cell.angle_alpha   90.00
_cell.angle_beta   90.00
_cell.angle_gamma   90.00
#
_symmetry.space_group_name_H-M   'P 1'
#
loop_
_entity.id
_entity.type
_entity.pdbx_description
1 polymer ?
#
loop_
_entity_poly.entity_id
_entity_poly.type
_entity_poly.pdbx_seq_one_letter_code
_entity_poly.pdbx_strand_id
1 'polypeptide(L)'
;MVGAGVLSLPYAMAELGWGPGVAALLLSWIITLYTLWQMVEMHEMVPGKRFDRYHELGQHAFGEKLGLWIVVPQQLIVEVGVCIVYMVTGGKSLKKFHDTVCPSCTPIKTTYFIIIFASINFVLSHLPNFNSISIVSLAAAVMSLSYSIIAWAASLKKGVQPDVDYSYKASTSTGVMFNFFSALGDVAFAYAGHNVALEIQATIPSTPENPSKKAMWRGVVVAYIVVAICYFPVALIGYWIFGNAVDDNILITLNKPTWLIAAANMFVVVHVIGSYQIYAMPVFDMLETFLVKKMHFKPCFQLRFITRTIYVAFTMVTGIAVPFFGSLLGFFGGFALAPTTYFLPCTMWLAIYKPKKFSLSWFTNWVCFRIIYRSRLSTVTPSSCN
;
A
#
# COMPACT_ATOMS: atom_id res chain seq x y z
N MET A 1 7.16 -0.12 -4.39
CA MET A 1 6.05 0.72 -4.84
C MET A 1 4.98 -0.04 -5.60
N VAL A 2 5.31 -0.92 -6.58
CA VAL A 2 4.27 -1.80 -7.16
C VAL A 2 3.97 -2.91 -6.17
N GLY A 3 2.76 -2.91 -5.61
CA GLY A 3 2.31 -3.86 -4.60
C GLY A 3 1.05 -4.62 -5.03
N ALA A 4 0.48 -5.41 -4.12
CA ALA A 4 -0.76 -6.14 -4.37
C ALA A 4 -1.96 -5.22 -4.73
N GLY A 5 -1.89 -3.95 -4.35
CA GLY A 5 -2.92 -2.96 -4.66
C GLY A 5 -3.17 -2.73 -6.16
N VAL A 6 -2.19 -3.01 -7.04
CA VAL A 6 -2.42 -2.92 -8.50
C VAL A 6 -3.52 -3.86 -8.97
N LEU A 7 -3.69 -5.00 -8.29
CA LEU A 7 -4.67 -6.02 -8.66
C LEU A 7 -6.11 -5.62 -8.36
N SER A 8 -6.34 -4.65 -7.47
CA SER A 8 -7.66 -4.09 -7.16
C SER A 8 -8.03 -2.89 -8.04
N LEU A 9 -7.10 -2.31 -8.79
CA LEU A 9 -7.37 -1.10 -9.57
C LEU A 9 -8.51 -1.25 -10.59
N PRO A 10 -8.69 -2.36 -11.31
CA PRO A 10 -9.85 -2.54 -12.18
C PRO A 10 -11.17 -2.54 -11.40
N TYR A 11 -11.18 -3.12 -10.20
CA TYR A 11 -12.33 -3.08 -9.30
C TYR A 11 -12.60 -1.66 -8.80
N ALA A 12 -11.58 -0.92 -8.41
CA ALA A 12 -11.72 0.49 -8.05
C ALA A 12 -12.27 1.33 -9.22
N MET A 13 -11.83 1.06 -10.46
CA MET A 13 -12.40 1.69 -11.66
C MET A 13 -13.88 1.36 -11.86
N ALA A 14 -14.30 0.12 -11.56
CA ALA A 14 -15.70 -0.29 -11.67
C ALA A 14 -16.61 0.44 -10.65
N GLU A 15 -16.11 0.73 -9.46
CA GLU A 15 -16.86 1.46 -8.43
C GLU A 15 -16.81 3.00 -8.63
N LEU A 16 -15.76 3.53 -9.27
CA LEU A 16 -15.62 4.97 -9.57
C LEU A 16 -16.27 5.37 -10.89
N GLY A 17 -16.36 4.45 -11.85
CA GLY A 17 -16.69 4.75 -13.25
C GLY A 17 -15.52 5.35 -14.03
N TRP A 18 -15.67 5.47 -15.36
CA TRP A 18 -14.58 5.89 -16.25
C TRP A 18 -14.02 7.28 -15.93
N GLY A 19 -14.85 8.31 -15.86
CA GLY A 19 -14.39 9.69 -15.65
C GLY A 19 -13.69 9.89 -14.31
N PRO A 20 -14.36 9.68 -13.18
CA PRO A 20 -13.76 9.81 -11.85
C PRO A 20 -12.60 8.84 -11.61
N GLY A 21 -12.69 7.60 -12.14
CA GLY A 21 -11.64 6.59 -11.97
C GLY A 21 -10.33 6.98 -12.66
N VAL A 22 -10.39 7.38 -13.93
CA VAL A 22 -9.19 7.88 -14.65
C VAL A 22 -8.62 9.11 -13.97
N ALA A 23 -9.48 10.05 -13.56
CA ALA A 23 -9.04 11.25 -12.85
C ALA A 23 -8.35 10.89 -11.52
N ALA A 24 -8.92 9.97 -10.72
CA ALA A 24 -8.35 9.52 -9.46
C ALA A 24 -6.98 8.86 -9.66
N LEU A 25 -6.83 7.98 -10.68
CA LEU A 25 -5.56 7.34 -11.00
C LEU A 25 -4.47 8.35 -11.38
N LEU A 26 -4.78 9.29 -12.29
CA LEU A 26 -3.82 10.30 -12.74
C LEU A 26 -3.43 11.27 -11.63
N LEU A 27 -4.43 11.79 -10.90
CA LEU A 27 -4.18 12.72 -9.80
C LEU A 27 -3.39 12.05 -8.67
N SER A 28 -3.72 10.80 -8.32
CA SER A 28 -2.95 10.05 -7.33
C SER A 28 -1.51 9.84 -7.75
N TRP A 29 -1.26 9.48 -9.02
CA TRP A 29 0.10 9.32 -9.54
C TRP A 29 0.91 10.61 -9.44
N ILE A 30 0.34 11.76 -9.83
CA ILE A 30 1.01 13.07 -9.78
C ILE A 30 1.24 13.51 -8.33
N ILE A 31 0.19 13.45 -7.50
CA ILE A 31 0.26 13.95 -6.12
C ILE A 31 1.21 13.10 -5.28
N THR A 32 1.19 11.78 -5.43
CA THR A 32 2.08 10.90 -4.66
C THR A 32 3.54 11.02 -5.10
N LEU A 33 3.82 11.26 -6.38
CA LEU A 33 5.17 11.60 -6.83
C LEU A 33 5.65 12.91 -6.19
N TYR A 34 4.79 13.92 -6.12
CA TYR A 34 5.12 15.21 -5.51
C TYR A 34 5.35 15.09 -4.00
N THR A 35 4.48 14.40 -3.28
CA THR A 35 4.60 14.21 -1.83
C THR A 35 5.81 13.34 -1.47
N LEU A 36 6.15 12.36 -2.30
CA LEU A 36 7.35 11.58 -2.10
C LEU A 36 8.63 12.40 -2.37
N TRP A 37 8.62 13.28 -3.38
CA TRP A 37 9.70 14.24 -3.58
C TRP A 37 9.91 15.12 -2.36
N GLN A 38 8.83 15.62 -1.76
CA GLN A 38 8.91 16.41 -0.52
C GLN A 38 9.59 15.63 0.62
N MET A 39 9.23 14.36 0.81
CA MET A 39 9.83 13.53 1.85
C MET A 39 11.34 13.31 1.60
N VAL A 40 11.72 13.02 0.35
CA VAL A 40 13.13 12.86 -0.05
C VAL A 40 13.94 14.13 0.23
N GLU A 41 13.38 15.31 -0.05
CA GLU A 41 14.04 16.59 0.22
C GLU A 41 14.12 16.88 1.73
N MET A 42 13.07 16.57 2.49
CA MET A 42 13.03 16.82 3.93
C MET A 42 13.94 15.88 4.73
N HIS A 43 14.34 14.74 4.20
CA HIS A 43 15.16 13.75 4.90
C HIS A 43 16.54 14.30 5.38
N GLU A 44 17.19 15.13 4.59
CA GLU A 44 18.54 15.70 4.86
C GLU A 44 18.53 17.24 4.85
N MET A 45 17.40 17.87 5.17
CA MET A 45 17.27 19.33 5.08
C MET A 45 18.03 20.09 6.16
N VAL A 46 18.34 19.44 7.28
CA VAL A 46 19.11 20.03 8.38
C VAL A 46 20.56 19.56 8.27
N PRO A 47 21.54 20.47 8.13
CA PRO A 47 22.96 20.07 8.06
C PRO A 47 23.39 19.20 9.24
N GLY A 48 24.00 18.05 8.93
CA GLY A 48 24.47 17.10 9.94
C GLY A 48 23.39 16.24 10.60
N LYS A 49 22.12 16.35 10.19
CA LYS A 49 21.02 15.55 10.72
C LYS A 49 20.26 14.87 9.58
N ARG A 50 19.95 13.58 9.77
CA ARG A 50 19.09 12.80 8.88
C ARG A 50 17.82 12.43 9.64
N PHE A 51 16.69 12.53 8.98
CA PHE A 51 15.40 12.09 9.50
C PHE A 51 15.08 10.71 8.93
N ASP A 52 15.70 9.69 9.47
CA ASP A 52 15.64 8.31 8.96
C ASP A 52 14.28 7.64 9.19
N ARG A 53 13.44 8.23 10.04
CA ARG A 53 12.11 7.70 10.37
C ARG A 53 11.04 8.76 10.20
N TYR A 54 9.86 8.32 9.81
CA TYR A 54 8.75 9.23 9.54
C TYR A 54 8.34 10.04 10.77
N HIS A 55 8.32 9.43 11.95
CA HIS A 55 7.99 10.14 13.18
C HIS A 55 9.06 11.18 13.58
N GLU A 56 10.34 10.97 13.28
CA GLU A 56 11.39 11.95 13.55
C GLU A 56 11.18 13.22 12.71
N LEU A 57 10.80 13.05 11.44
CA LEU A 57 10.42 14.15 10.58
C LEU A 57 9.17 14.86 11.11
N GLY A 58 8.17 14.10 11.56
CA GLY A 58 6.95 14.63 12.20
C GLY A 58 7.25 15.43 13.46
N GLN A 59 8.14 14.94 14.32
CA GLN A 59 8.57 15.65 15.52
C GLN A 59 9.29 16.98 15.18
N HIS A 60 10.11 16.98 14.14
CA HIS A 60 10.74 18.22 13.67
C HIS A 60 9.72 19.23 13.13
N ALA A 61 8.69 18.77 12.43
CA ALA A 61 7.67 19.62 11.82
C ALA A 61 6.67 20.20 12.83
N PHE A 62 6.22 19.41 13.81
CA PHE A 62 5.11 19.74 14.71
C PHE A 62 5.52 19.84 16.20
N GLY A 63 6.80 19.61 16.52
CA GLY A 63 7.31 19.50 17.88
C GLY A 63 7.25 18.06 18.43
N GLU A 64 8.07 17.79 19.46
CA GLU A 64 8.36 16.45 19.95
C GLU A 64 7.11 15.63 20.30
N LYS A 65 6.19 16.19 21.09
CA LYS A 65 5.00 15.47 21.55
C LYS A 65 3.94 15.35 20.45
N LEU A 66 3.61 16.48 19.81
CA LEU A 66 2.52 16.51 18.82
C LEU A 66 2.89 15.70 17.56
N GLY A 67 4.15 15.79 17.12
CA GLY A 67 4.65 15.01 15.99
C GLY A 67 4.53 13.50 16.21
N LEU A 68 4.87 13.01 17.41
CA LEU A 68 4.67 11.59 17.77
C LEU A 68 3.19 11.19 17.73
N TRP A 69 2.31 11.98 18.36
CA TRP A 69 0.88 11.66 18.42
C TRP A 69 0.16 11.72 17.08
N ILE A 70 0.64 12.52 16.14
CA ILE A 70 0.07 12.59 14.79
C ILE A 70 0.61 11.43 13.92
N VAL A 71 1.92 11.18 13.93
CA VAL A 71 2.56 10.31 12.96
C VAL A 71 2.54 8.83 13.39
N VAL A 72 2.92 8.52 14.63
CA VAL A 72 3.11 7.12 15.07
C VAL A 72 1.82 6.29 14.99
N PRO A 73 0.65 6.75 15.46
CA PRO A 73 -0.57 5.95 15.34
C PRO A 73 -0.94 5.67 13.87
N GLN A 74 -0.80 6.67 12.99
CA GLN A 74 -1.09 6.51 11.57
C GLN A 74 -0.12 5.53 10.92
N GLN A 75 1.17 5.64 11.21
CA GLN A 75 2.21 4.75 10.69
C GLN A 75 1.96 3.31 11.16
N LEU A 76 1.66 3.08 12.45
CA LEU A 76 1.35 1.76 12.97
C LEU A 76 0.11 1.14 12.31
N ILE A 77 -0.97 1.92 12.14
CA ILE A 77 -2.18 1.43 11.48
C ILE A 77 -1.89 1.04 10.03
N VAL A 78 -1.07 1.82 9.32
CA VAL A 78 -0.64 1.49 7.95
C VAL A 78 0.14 0.19 7.93
N GLU A 79 1.20 0.08 8.72
CA GLU A 79 2.13 -1.05 8.67
C GLU A 79 1.45 -2.36 9.10
N VAL A 80 0.66 -2.30 10.17
CA VAL A 80 -0.14 -3.45 10.62
C VAL A 80 -1.23 -3.81 9.62
N GLY A 81 -1.96 -2.81 9.10
CA GLY A 81 -3.03 -3.00 8.13
C GLY A 81 -2.53 -3.61 6.83
N VAL A 82 -1.40 -3.12 6.30
CA VAL A 82 -0.76 -3.67 5.10
C VAL A 82 -0.32 -5.13 5.34
N CYS A 83 0.23 -5.44 6.50
CA CYS A 83 0.59 -6.83 6.86
C CYS A 83 -0.63 -7.76 6.93
N ILE A 84 -1.77 -7.29 7.44
CA ILE A 84 -3.03 -8.05 7.43
C ILE A 84 -3.52 -8.28 5.99
N VAL A 85 -3.49 -7.25 5.14
CA VAL A 85 -3.84 -7.37 3.71
C VAL A 85 -2.94 -8.40 3.03
N TYR A 86 -1.65 -8.42 3.32
CA TYR A 86 -0.73 -9.40 2.73
C TYR A 86 -0.99 -10.83 3.21
N MET A 87 -1.42 -11.04 4.46
CA MET A 87 -1.87 -12.37 4.92
C MET A 87 -3.07 -12.87 4.09
N VAL A 88 -4.04 -12.00 3.85
CA VAL A 88 -5.23 -12.34 3.05
C VAL A 88 -4.85 -12.56 1.58
N THR A 89 -4.04 -11.67 1.00
CA THR A 89 -3.61 -11.74 -0.40
C THR A 89 -2.81 -13.02 -0.68
N GLY A 90 -1.82 -13.31 0.18
CA GLY A 90 -1.00 -14.50 0.07
C GLY A 90 -1.83 -15.79 0.17
N GLY A 91 -2.76 -15.84 1.13
CA GLY A 91 -3.67 -16.97 1.29
C GLY A 91 -4.62 -17.16 0.10
N LYS A 92 -5.25 -16.08 -0.39
CA LYS A 92 -6.12 -16.14 -1.58
C LYS A 92 -5.36 -16.54 -2.84
N SER A 93 -4.14 -16.02 -3.04
CA SER A 93 -3.32 -16.36 -4.20
C SER A 93 -2.82 -17.81 -4.16
N LEU A 94 -2.41 -18.32 -2.99
CA LEU A 94 -2.08 -19.74 -2.82
C LEU A 94 -3.28 -20.64 -3.09
N LYS A 95 -4.47 -20.26 -2.60
CA LYS A 95 -5.70 -20.98 -2.88
C LYS A 95 -6.02 -20.98 -4.38
N LYS A 96 -5.96 -19.82 -5.05
CA LYS A 96 -6.22 -19.73 -6.48
C LYS A 96 -5.22 -20.55 -7.28
N PHE A 97 -3.95 -20.57 -6.89
CA PHE A 97 -2.93 -21.46 -7.49
C PHE A 97 -3.34 -22.92 -7.36
N HIS A 98 -3.67 -23.38 -6.15
CA HIS A 98 -4.11 -24.76 -5.89
C HIS A 98 -5.32 -25.13 -6.74
N ASP A 99 -6.38 -24.31 -6.69
CA ASP A 99 -7.64 -24.58 -7.41
C ASP A 99 -7.45 -24.57 -8.95
N THR A 100 -6.43 -23.82 -9.42
CA THR A 100 -6.08 -23.73 -10.85
C THR A 100 -5.28 -24.95 -11.32
N VAL A 101 -4.34 -25.45 -10.50
CA VAL A 101 -3.47 -26.59 -10.83
C VAL A 101 -4.18 -27.93 -10.62
N CYS A 102 -5.05 -28.00 -9.64
CA CYS A 102 -5.80 -29.23 -9.33
C CYS A 102 -7.32 -28.98 -9.26
N PRO A 103 -8.01 -28.81 -10.42
CA PRO A 103 -9.46 -28.55 -10.43
C PRO A 103 -10.31 -29.69 -9.87
N SER A 104 -9.80 -30.92 -9.85
CA SER A 104 -10.46 -32.12 -9.34
C SER A 104 -10.16 -32.42 -7.87
N CYS A 105 -9.29 -31.66 -7.24
CA CYS A 105 -8.98 -31.82 -5.81
C CYS A 105 -10.14 -31.37 -4.93
N THR A 106 -10.22 -31.94 -3.73
CA THR A 106 -11.20 -31.48 -2.72
C THR A 106 -10.96 -30.02 -2.37
N PRO A 107 -12.00 -29.18 -2.34
CA PRO A 107 -11.86 -27.76 -2.03
C PRO A 107 -11.29 -27.54 -0.62
N ILE A 108 -10.20 -26.80 -0.52
CA ILE A 108 -9.54 -26.45 0.73
C ILE A 108 -9.96 -25.01 1.13
N LYS A 109 -10.25 -24.80 2.42
CA LYS A 109 -10.62 -23.47 2.95
C LYS A 109 -9.43 -22.51 2.86
N THR A 110 -9.69 -21.24 2.55
CA THR A 110 -8.68 -20.16 2.48
C THR A 110 -7.87 -20.03 3.79
N THR A 111 -8.47 -20.35 4.91
CA THR A 111 -7.82 -20.35 6.23
C THR A 111 -6.52 -21.14 6.26
N TYR A 112 -6.51 -22.36 5.68
CA TYR A 112 -5.29 -23.18 5.66
C TYR A 112 -4.17 -22.55 4.81
N PHE A 113 -4.53 -21.91 3.72
CA PHE A 113 -3.56 -21.21 2.88
C PHE A 113 -3.00 -19.96 3.55
N ILE A 114 -3.82 -19.23 4.35
CA ILE A 114 -3.34 -18.13 5.20
C ILE A 114 -2.36 -18.65 6.26
N ILE A 115 -2.64 -19.80 6.90
CA ILE A 115 -1.73 -20.40 7.87
C ILE A 115 -0.40 -20.80 7.21
N ILE A 116 -0.43 -21.40 6.02
CA ILE A 116 0.79 -21.75 5.26
C ILE A 116 1.60 -20.47 4.97
N PHE A 117 0.94 -19.43 4.47
CA PHE A 117 1.59 -18.13 4.19
C PHE A 117 2.18 -17.50 5.45
N ALA A 118 1.45 -17.53 6.57
CA ALA A 118 1.91 -17.04 7.86
C ALA A 118 3.12 -17.82 8.39
N SER A 119 3.16 -19.14 8.19
CA SER A 119 4.30 -19.98 8.61
C SER A 119 5.59 -19.60 7.89
N ILE A 120 5.51 -19.26 6.60
CA ILE A 120 6.66 -18.77 5.84
C ILE A 120 7.12 -17.41 6.38
N ASN A 121 6.18 -16.49 6.60
CA ASN A 121 6.50 -15.18 7.16
C ASN A 121 7.01 -15.25 8.60
N PHE A 122 6.55 -16.19 9.40
CA PHE A 122 7.08 -16.46 10.72
C PHE A 122 8.59 -16.74 10.67
N VAL A 123 9.02 -17.65 9.82
CA VAL A 123 10.45 -17.97 9.65
C VAL A 123 11.25 -16.74 9.19
N LEU A 124 10.75 -16.01 8.19
CA LEU A 124 11.44 -14.86 7.63
C LEU A 124 11.50 -13.67 8.60
N SER A 125 10.51 -13.50 9.47
CA SER A 125 10.47 -12.43 10.47
C SER A 125 11.57 -12.55 11.53
N HIS A 126 12.20 -13.71 11.65
CA HIS A 126 13.32 -13.94 12.57
C HIS A 126 14.70 -13.68 11.94
N LEU A 127 14.76 -13.27 10.65
CA LEU A 127 16.01 -12.88 10.02
C LEU A 127 16.59 -11.61 10.68
N PRO A 128 17.93 -11.53 10.86
CA PRO A 128 18.54 -10.52 11.73
C PRO A 128 18.53 -9.09 11.20
N ASN A 129 18.52 -8.86 9.88
CA ASN A 129 18.76 -7.55 9.27
C ASN A 129 17.94 -7.27 8.00
N PHE A 130 17.60 -5.98 7.75
CA PHE A 130 17.04 -5.48 6.49
C PHE A 130 17.91 -5.82 5.25
N ASN A 131 19.23 -5.82 5.39
CA ASN A 131 20.17 -6.18 4.31
C ASN A 131 20.03 -7.64 3.87
N SER A 132 19.63 -8.54 4.78
CA SER A 132 19.34 -9.94 4.45
C SER A 132 18.11 -10.08 3.54
N ILE A 133 17.26 -9.05 3.49
CA ILE A 133 16.00 -9.03 2.73
C ILE A 133 16.19 -8.40 1.33
N SER A 134 17.36 -7.84 1.00
CA SER A 134 17.59 -7.16 -0.28
C SER A 134 17.32 -8.07 -1.49
N ILE A 135 17.75 -9.33 -1.44
CA ILE A 135 17.50 -10.31 -2.50
C ILE A 135 16.01 -10.63 -2.60
N VAL A 136 15.35 -10.79 -1.46
CA VAL A 136 13.89 -11.04 -1.39
C VAL A 136 13.12 -9.84 -1.92
N SER A 137 13.56 -8.61 -1.61
CA SER A 137 12.96 -7.38 -2.12
C SER A 137 13.14 -7.21 -3.63
N LEU A 138 14.31 -7.57 -4.17
CA LEU A 138 14.54 -7.57 -5.61
C LEU A 138 13.65 -8.61 -6.31
N ALA A 139 13.57 -9.82 -5.78
CA ALA A 139 12.67 -10.84 -6.28
C ALA A 139 11.21 -10.36 -6.24
N ALA A 140 10.78 -9.72 -5.15
CA ALA A 140 9.46 -9.14 -5.02
C ALA A 140 9.18 -8.09 -6.11
N ALA A 141 10.15 -7.23 -6.43
CA ALA A 141 10.01 -6.23 -7.49
C ALA A 141 9.86 -6.87 -8.88
N VAL A 142 10.66 -7.88 -9.21
CA VAL A 142 10.55 -8.61 -10.47
C VAL A 142 9.21 -9.33 -10.57
N MET A 143 8.77 -9.96 -9.49
CA MET A 143 7.48 -10.67 -9.45
C MET A 143 6.31 -9.69 -9.63
N SER A 144 6.37 -8.50 -9.00
CA SER A 144 5.31 -7.51 -9.13
C SER A 144 5.14 -6.99 -10.56
N LEU A 145 6.23 -6.75 -11.25
CA LEU A 145 6.21 -6.41 -12.66
C LEU A 145 5.61 -7.54 -13.50
N SER A 146 6.06 -8.77 -13.24
CA SER A 146 5.61 -9.95 -13.98
C SER A 146 4.11 -10.20 -13.85
N TYR A 147 3.56 -10.26 -12.62
CA TYR A 147 2.12 -10.49 -12.46
C TYR A 147 1.27 -9.32 -12.97
N SER A 148 1.76 -8.08 -12.92
CA SER A 148 1.06 -6.93 -13.49
C SER A 148 0.97 -7.03 -15.02
N ILE A 149 2.07 -7.39 -15.68
CA ILE A 149 2.08 -7.61 -17.14
C ILE A 149 1.14 -8.77 -17.51
N ILE A 150 1.19 -9.87 -16.76
CA ILE A 150 0.31 -11.01 -17.00
C ILE A 150 -1.16 -10.62 -16.84
N ALA A 151 -1.50 -9.81 -15.83
CA ALA A 151 -2.87 -9.40 -15.57
C ALA A 151 -3.47 -8.65 -16.76
N TRP A 152 -2.83 -7.61 -17.29
CA TRP A 152 -3.38 -6.87 -18.42
C TRP A 152 -3.25 -7.62 -19.75
N ALA A 153 -2.17 -8.36 -19.97
CA ALA A 153 -2.00 -9.14 -21.21
C ALA A 153 -3.00 -10.30 -21.31
N ALA A 154 -3.23 -11.04 -20.21
CA ALA A 154 -4.24 -12.09 -20.17
C ALA A 154 -5.66 -11.52 -20.30
N SER A 155 -5.92 -10.34 -19.76
CA SER A 155 -7.19 -9.61 -19.96
C SER A 155 -7.42 -9.30 -21.43
N LEU A 156 -6.43 -8.70 -22.12
CA LEU A 156 -6.51 -8.42 -23.57
C LEU A 156 -6.77 -9.69 -24.38
N LYS A 157 -6.08 -10.80 -24.05
CA LYS A 157 -6.29 -12.08 -24.74
C LYS A 157 -7.70 -12.64 -24.54
N LYS A 158 -8.32 -12.39 -23.39
CA LYS A 158 -9.69 -12.82 -23.12
C LYS A 158 -10.70 -12.03 -23.96
N GLY A 159 -10.42 -10.77 -24.25
CA GLY A 159 -11.31 -9.87 -24.98
C GLY A 159 -12.49 -9.36 -24.17
N VAL A 160 -13.16 -8.32 -24.68
CA VAL A 160 -14.33 -7.71 -24.05
C VAL A 160 -15.45 -8.73 -23.95
N GLN A 161 -16.05 -8.84 -22.77
CA GLN A 161 -17.16 -9.78 -22.56
C GLN A 161 -18.43 -9.30 -23.28
N PRO A 162 -19.29 -10.18 -23.82
CA PRO A 162 -20.46 -9.77 -24.60
C PRO A 162 -21.44 -8.88 -23.83
N ASP A 163 -21.59 -9.11 -22.51
CA ASP A 163 -22.55 -8.43 -21.65
C ASP A 163 -21.87 -7.54 -20.62
N VAL A 164 -20.81 -6.81 -21.03
CA VAL A 164 -20.09 -5.91 -20.13
C VAL A 164 -20.98 -4.75 -19.72
N ASP A 165 -21.17 -4.60 -18.42
CA ASP A 165 -21.87 -3.49 -17.79
C ASP A 165 -20.90 -2.53 -17.10
N TYR A 166 -21.05 -1.23 -17.35
CA TYR A 166 -20.27 -0.15 -16.76
C TYR A 166 -21.11 0.76 -15.84
N SER A 167 -22.34 0.34 -15.50
CA SER A 167 -23.18 1.04 -14.52
C SER A 167 -22.64 0.86 -13.11
N TYR A 168 -23.11 1.66 -12.15
CA TYR A 168 -22.71 1.47 -10.75
C TYR A 168 -23.35 0.20 -10.18
N LYS A 169 -22.55 -0.61 -9.47
CA LYS A 169 -23.01 -1.87 -8.84
C LYS A 169 -24.07 -1.65 -7.77
N ALA A 170 -23.97 -0.56 -7.00
CA ALA A 170 -24.91 -0.27 -5.93
C ALA A 170 -26.21 0.32 -6.48
N SER A 171 -27.34 -0.21 -6.00
CA SER A 171 -28.70 0.22 -6.38
C SER A 171 -29.18 1.45 -5.60
N THR A 172 -28.53 1.80 -4.49
CA THR A 172 -28.90 2.93 -3.63
C THR A 172 -27.85 4.04 -3.70
N SER A 173 -28.28 5.31 -3.65
CA SER A 173 -27.36 6.46 -3.66
C SER A 173 -26.32 6.39 -2.53
N THR A 174 -26.73 5.95 -1.35
CA THR A 174 -25.83 5.76 -0.21
C THR A 174 -24.80 4.67 -0.50
N GLY A 175 -25.21 3.55 -1.09
CA GLY A 175 -24.30 2.47 -1.49
C GLY A 175 -23.28 2.93 -2.53
N VAL A 176 -23.71 3.67 -3.56
CA VAL A 176 -22.81 4.25 -4.57
C VAL A 176 -21.77 5.16 -3.90
N MET A 177 -22.19 6.00 -2.95
CA MET A 177 -21.30 6.89 -2.25
C MET A 177 -20.26 6.13 -1.39
N PHE A 178 -20.68 5.10 -0.65
CA PHE A 178 -19.74 4.27 0.14
C PHE A 178 -18.75 3.53 -0.75
N ASN A 179 -19.22 2.93 -1.84
CA ASN A 179 -18.36 2.24 -2.81
C ASN A 179 -17.37 3.20 -3.46
N PHE A 180 -17.81 4.41 -3.82
CA PHE A 180 -16.94 5.45 -4.37
C PHE A 180 -15.80 5.81 -3.41
N PHE A 181 -16.08 6.02 -2.12
CA PHE A 181 -15.02 6.33 -1.14
C PHE A 181 -14.14 5.12 -0.82
N SER A 182 -14.70 3.92 -0.81
CA SER A 182 -13.92 2.69 -0.68
C SER A 182 -12.95 2.54 -1.85
N ALA A 183 -13.40 2.78 -3.07
CA ALA A 183 -12.57 2.71 -4.26
C ALA A 183 -11.47 3.79 -4.31
N LEU A 184 -11.73 5.00 -3.80
CA LEU A 184 -10.66 5.98 -3.59
C LEU A 184 -9.64 5.49 -2.56
N GLY A 185 -10.08 4.74 -1.55
CA GLY A 185 -9.20 4.04 -0.61
C GLY A 185 -8.34 2.98 -1.31
N ASP A 186 -8.91 2.17 -2.21
CA ASP A 186 -8.17 1.18 -3.00
C ASP A 186 -7.09 1.85 -3.85
N VAL A 187 -7.40 2.98 -4.49
CA VAL A 187 -6.43 3.77 -5.25
C VAL A 187 -5.34 4.31 -4.30
N ALA A 188 -5.72 4.86 -3.15
CA ALA A 188 -4.75 5.36 -2.17
C ALA A 188 -3.84 4.24 -1.63
N PHE A 189 -4.39 3.04 -1.43
CA PHE A 189 -3.61 1.86 -1.04
C PHE A 189 -2.62 1.47 -2.14
N ALA A 190 -3.04 1.46 -3.39
CA ALA A 190 -2.17 1.09 -4.52
C ALA A 190 -0.95 2.01 -4.64
N TYR A 191 -1.13 3.33 -4.47
CA TYR A 191 -0.05 4.32 -4.57
C TYR A 191 0.73 4.53 -3.26
N ALA A 192 0.44 3.80 -2.20
CA ALA A 192 1.12 3.92 -0.92
C ALA A 192 2.58 3.47 -0.97
N GLY A 193 3.38 4.00 -0.06
CA GLY A 193 4.81 3.68 0.04
C GLY A 193 5.60 4.72 0.82
N HIS A 194 4.96 5.81 1.21
CA HIS A 194 5.60 6.93 1.90
C HIS A 194 6.10 6.56 3.30
N ASN A 195 5.40 5.65 3.98
CA ASN A 195 5.72 5.26 5.36
C ASN A 195 7.11 4.63 5.51
N VAL A 196 7.60 3.95 4.48
CA VAL A 196 8.91 3.29 4.48
C VAL A 196 9.95 4.04 3.64
N ALA A 197 9.59 5.17 3.01
CA ALA A 197 10.46 5.88 2.08
C ALA A 197 11.71 6.45 2.76
N LEU A 198 11.56 7.04 3.95
CA LEU A 198 12.69 7.60 4.72
C LEU A 198 13.62 6.50 5.22
N GLU A 199 13.08 5.37 5.65
CA GLU A 199 13.84 4.20 6.09
C GLU A 199 14.64 3.58 4.93
N ILE A 200 14.08 3.53 3.72
CA ILE A 200 14.80 3.14 2.51
C ILE A 200 15.91 4.14 2.21
N GLN A 201 15.64 5.45 2.27
CA GLN A 201 16.64 6.48 2.03
C GLN A 201 17.76 6.43 3.08
N ALA A 202 17.45 6.06 4.31
CA ALA A 202 18.42 5.89 5.40
C ALA A 202 19.50 4.83 5.08
N THR A 203 19.17 3.83 4.26
CA THR A 203 20.16 2.81 3.82
C THR A 203 21.15 3.30 2.78
N ILE A 204 20.88 4.46 2.14
CA ILE A 204 21.76 5.03 1.11
C ILE A 204 22.86 5.86 1.78
N PRO A 205 24.15 5.58 1.48
CA PRO A 205 25.25 6.42 1.96
C PRO A 205 25.07 7.88 1.54
N SER A 206 25.40 8.80 2.43
CA SER A 206 25.29 10.23 2.18
C SER A 206 26.54 10.95 2.61
N THR A 207 27.06 11.82 1.72
CA THR A 207 28.15 12.74 2.00
C THR A 207 27.76 14.15 1.55
N PRO A 208 28.43 15.21 2.03
CA PRO A 208 28.15 16.58 1.58
C PRO A 208 28.23 16.74 0.06
N GLU A 209 29.16 16.04 -0.61
CA GLU A 209 29.33 16.08 -2.07
C GLU A 209 28.26 15.26 -2.80
N ASN A 210 27.87 14.13 -2.23
CA ASN A 210 26.90 13.21 -2.80
C ASN A 210 25.77 12.89 -1.77
N PRO A 211 24.82 13.81 -1.58
CA PRO A 211 23.71 13.58 -0.66
C PRO A 211 22.78 12.46 -1.14
N SER A 212 22.27 11.66 -0.20
CA SER A 212 21.41 10.49 -0.48
C SER A 212 20.17 10.84 -1.30
N LYS A 213 19.66 12.07 -1.16
CA LYS A 213 18.49 12.56 -1.90
C LYS A 213 18.63 12.48 -3.41
N LYS A 214 19.85 12.67 -3.97
CA LYS A 214 20.07 12.56 -5.42
C LYS A 214 19.87 11.13 -5.92
N ALA A 215 20.44 10.16 -5.21
CA ALA A 215 20.30 8.74 -5.55
C ALA A 215 18.88 8.27 -5.33
N MET A 216 18.27 8.62 -4.19
CA MET A 216 16.90 8.28 -3.86
C MET A 216 15.91 8.84 -4.90
N TRP A 217 16.05 10.11 -5.28
CA TRP A 217 15.17 10.74 -6.26
C TRP A 217 15.24 10.09 -7.64
N ARG A 218 16.44 9.73 -8.10
CA ARG A 218 16.57 8.96 -9.37
C ARG A 218 15.84 7.61 -9.27
N GLY A 219 15.97 6.91 -8.16
CA GLY A 219 15.25 5.66 -7.91
C GLY A 219 13.74 5.86 -7.89
N VAL A 220 13.25 6.93 -7.28
CA VAL A 220 11.82 7.30 -7.23
C VAL A 220 11.28 7.55 -8.63
N VAL A 221 11.98 8.33 -9.47
CA VAL A 221 11.53 8.60 -10.85
C VAL A 221 11.41 7.30 -11.65
N VAL A 222 12.42 6.43 -11.60
CA VAL A 222 12.36 5.11 -12.27
C VAL A 222 11.19 4.28 -11.73
N ALA A 223 11.02 4.23 -10.41
CA ALA A 223 9.92 3.50 -9.79
C ALA A 223 8.54 4.01 -10.25
N TYR A 224 8.36 5.33 -10.39
CA TYR A 224 7.09 5.92 -10.85
C TYR A 224 6.80 5.68 -12.32
N ILE A 225 7.85 5.56 -13.17
CA ILE A 225 7.68 5.10 -14.55
C ILE A 225 7.20 3.64 -14.57
N VAL A 226 7.81 2.77 -13.77
CA VAL A 226 7.38 1.37 -13.64
C VAL A 226 5.95 1.26 -13.09
N VAL A 227 5.62 2.07 -12.08
CA VAL A 227 4.25 2.16 -11.53
C VAL A 227 3.26 2.55 -12.64
N ALA A 228 3.56 3.55 -13.45
CA ALA A 228 2.68 3.95 -14.55
C ALA A 228 2.46 2.82 -15.57
N ILE A 229 3.54 2.13 -15.97
CA ILE A 229 3.50 1.00 -16.92
C ILE A 229 2.69 -0.19 -16.35
N CYS A 230 2.68 -0.39 -15.02
CA CYS A 230 1.90 -1.44 -14.39
C CYS A 230 0.45 -1.01 -14.14
N TYR A 231 0.23 0.15 -13.53
CA TYR A 231 -1.07 0.53 -12.97
C TYR A 231 -2.08 0.94 -14.03
N PHE A 232 -1.68 1.83 -14.97
CA PHE A 232 -2.60 2.28 -16.00
C PHE A 232 -3.11 1.15 -16.89
N PRO A 233 -2.25 0.27 -17.46
CA PRO A 233 -2.76 -0.83 -18.27
C PRO A 233 -3.64 -1.81 -17.46
N VAL A 234 -3.24 -2.18 -16.24
CA VAL A 234 -4.05 -3.09 -15.42
C VAL A 234 -5.42 -2.50 -15.11
N ALA A 235 -5.47 -1.24 -14.66
CA ALA A 235 -6.70 -0.56 -14.30
C ALA A 235 -7.64 -0.37 -15.50
N LEU A 236 -7.12 0.23 -16.58
CA LEU A 236 -7.94 0.64 -17.73
C LEU A 236 -8.36 -0.56 -18.58
N ILE A 237 -7.44 -1.48 -18.89
CA ILE A 237 -7.72 -2.67 -19.68
C ILE A 237 -8.60 -3.63 -18.88
N GLY A 238 -8.30 -3.83 -17.59
CA GLY A 238 -9.10 -4.68 -16.73
C GLY A 238 -10.54 -4.21 -16.64
N TYR A 239 -10.77 -2.93 -16.37
CA TYR A 239 -12.12 -2.37 -16.34
C TYR A 239 -12.79 -2.38 -17.72
N TRP A 240 -12.06 -2.07 -18.79
CA TRP A 240 -12.61 -2.12 -20.15
C TRP A 240 -13.12 -3.51 -20.54
N ILE A 241 -12.42 -4.58 -20.12
CA ILE A 241 -12.74 -5.96 -20.53
C ILE A 241 -13.83 -6.57 -19.65
N PHE A 242 -13.80 -6.30 -18.35
CA PHE A 242 -14.67 -6.97 -17.37
C PHE A 242 -15.82 -6.08 -16.86
N GLY A 243 -15.71 -4.76 -16.97
CA GLY A 243 -16.67 -3.84 -16.39
C GLY A 243 -16.93 -4.15 -14.91
N ASN A 244 -18.20 -4.20 -14.54
CA ASN A 244 -18.64 -4.51 -13.18
C ASN A 244 -18.47 -5.97 -12.76
N ALA A 245 -18.17 -6.88 -13.69
CA ALA A 245 -17.96 -8.29 -13.39
C ALA A 245 -16.55 -8.60 -12.86
N VAL A 246 -15.67 -7.58 -12.74
CA VAL A 246 -14.35 -7.78 -12.16
C VAL A 246 -14.43 -8.02 -10.66
N ASP A 247 -13.67 -9.01 -10.17
CA ASP A 247 -13.48 -9.26 -8.74
C ASP A 247 -12.57 -8.21 -8.08
N ASP A 248 -12.53 -8.19 -6.76
CA ASP A 248 -11.64 -7.34 -5.97
C ASP A 248 -10.14 -7.57 -6.27
N ASN A 249 -9.80 -8.70 -6.88
CA ASN A 249 -8.48 -9.01 -7.41
C ASN A 249 -8.63 -9.59 -8.84
N ILE A 250 -8.13 -8.87 -9.84
CA ILE A 250 -8.25 -9.26 -11.25
C ILE A 250 -7.70 -10.65 -11.59
N LEU A 251 -6.67 -11.14 -10.89
CA LEU A 251 -6.13 -12.47 -11.10
C LEU A 251 -7.10 -13.60 -10.67
N ILE A 252 -8.09 -13.28 -9.82
CA ILE A 252 -9.16 -14.22 -9.47
C ILE A 252 -10.19 -14.30 -10.58
N THR A 253 -10.51 -13.18 -11.24
CA THR A 253 -11.39 -13.12 -12.42
C THR A 253 -10.81 -13.88 -13.62
N LEU A 254 -9.49 -13.93 -13.74
CA LEU A 254 -8.80 -14.59 -14.85
C LEU A 254 -8.65 -16.09 -14.60
N ASN A 255 -8.93 -16.91 -15.66
CA ASN A 255 -8.86 -18.37 -15.60
C ASN A 255 -8.02 -19.00 -16.71
N LYS A 256 -7.74 -18.27 -17.80
CA LYS A 256 -6.99 -18.79 -18.97
C LYS A 256 -5.92 -17.80 -19.42
N PRO A 257 -4.78 -18.23 -19.89
CA PRO A 257 -4.32 -19.64 -19.90
C PRO A 257 -3.98 -20.12 -18.49
N THR A 258 -4.39 -21.33 -18.14
CA THR A 258 -4.35 -21.90 -16.79
C THR A 258 -2.96 -21.82 -16.15
N TRP A 259 -1.92 -22.27 -16.88
CA TRP A 259 -0.53 -22.25 -16.35
C TRP A 259 -0.02 -20.85 -16.05
N LEU A 260 -0.40 -19.86 -16.88
CA LEU A 260 0.04 -18.47 -16.73
C LEU A 260 -0.63 -17.81 -15.52
N ILE A 261 -1.93 -18.09 -15.30
CA ILE A 261 -2.66 -17.57 -14.13
C ILE A 261 -2.16 -18.24 -12.84
N ALA A 262 -1.85 -19.54 -12.88
CA ALA A 262 -1.20 -20.22 -11.77
C ALA A 262 0.16 -19.58 -11.43
N ALA A 263 1.01 -19.36 -12.42
CA ALA A 263 2.30 -18.70 -12.25
C ALA A 263 2.15 -17.26 -11.70
N ALA A 264 1.21 -16.46 -12.22
CA ALA A 264 0.95 -15.12 -11.76
C ALA A 264 0.56 -15.09 -10.27
N ASN A 265 -0.30 -16.00 -9.82
CA ASN A 265 -0.66 -16.11 -8.41
C ASN A 265 0.54 -16.49 -7.53
N MET A 266 1.44 -17.36 -7.99
CA MET A 266 2.69 -17.64 -7.27
C MET A 266 3.64 -16.45 -7.24
N PHE A 267 3.71 -15.65 -8.31
CA PHE A 267 4.46 -14.39 -8.31
C PHE A 267 3.90 -13.39 -7.29
N VAL A 268 2.58 -13.30 -7.14
CA VAL A 268 1.96 -12.52 -6.06
C VAL A 268 2.40 -13.03 -4.70
N VAL A 269 2.38 -14.34 -4.46
CA VAL A 269 2.82 -14.94 -3.18
C VAL A 269 4.25 -14.56 -2.85
N VAL A 270 5.19 -14.72 -3.80
CA VAL A 270 6.60 -14.35 -3.60
C VAL A 270 6.74 -12.86 -3.32
N HIS A 271 6.01 -12.01 -4.07
CA HIS A 271 6.01 -10.56 -3.87
C HIS A 271 5.52 -10.18 -2.45
N VAL A 272 4.35 -10.68 -2.02
CA VAL A 272 3.79 -10.29 -0.73
C VAL A 272 4.54 -10.88 0.46
N ILE A 273 5.28 -11.99 0.30
CA ILE A 273 6.23 -12.47 1.31
C ILE A 273 7.32 -11.42 1.57
N GLY A 274 7.96 -10.93 0.51
CA GLY A 274 9.01 -9.91 0.64
C GLY A 274 8.48 -8.58 1.19
N SER A 275 7.34 -8.14 0.67
CA SER A 275 6.70 -6.89 1.08
C SER A 275 6.21 -6.94 2.53
N TYR A 276 5.72 -8.08 3.01
CA TYR A 276 5.34 -8.26 4.41
C TYR A 276 6.50 -7.91 5.36
N GLN A 277 7.70 -8.39 5.05
CA GLN A 277 8.88 -8.13 5.89
C GLN A 277 9.26 -6.64 5.90
N ILE A 278 9.13 -5.94 4.78
CA ILE A 278 9.42 -4.50 4.68
C ILE A 278 8.50 -3.69 5.60
N TYR A 279 7.20 -4.02 5.65
CA TYR A 279 6.24 -3.32 6.51
C TYR A 279 6.22 -3.82 7.96
N ALA A 280 6.64 -5.05 8.22
CA ALA A 280 6.69 -5.59 9.59
C ALA A 280 7.92 -5.10 10.38
N MET A 281 9.07 -4.87 9.71
CA MET A 281 10.33 -4.48 10.38
C MET A 281 10.22 -3.17 11.16
N PRO A 282 9.63 -2.06 10.64
CA PRO A 282 9.45 -0.85 11.43
C PRO A 282 8.61 -1.08 12.69
N VAL A 283 7.57 -1.94 12.61
CA VAL A 283 6.74 -2.28 13.76
C VAL A 283 7.55 -3.05 14.79
N PHE A 284 8.38 -4.01 14.37
CA PHE A 284 9.28 -4.73 15.27
C PHE A 284 10.22 -3.77 15.99
N ASP A 285 10.84 -2.85 15.28
CA ASP A 285 11.73 -1.85 15.86
C ASP A 285 11.02 -0.93 16.85
N MET A 286 9.81 -0.50 16.55
CA MET A 286 9.00 0.33 17.46
C MET A 286 8.63 -0.44 18.71
N LEU A 287 8.16 -1.68 18.58
CA LEU A 287 7.79 -2.55 19.72
C LEU A 287 9.00 -2.87 20.60
N GLU A 288 10.12 -3.29 19.98
CA GLU A 288 11.36 -3.58 20.71
C GLU A 288 11.86 -2.34 21.45
N THR A 289 11.86 -1.18 20.79
CA THR A 289 12.27 0.09 21.40
C THR A 289 11.37 0.48 22.58
N PHE A 290 10.07 0.32 22.44
CA PHE A 290 9.11 0.59 23.52
C PHE A 290 9.33 -0.33 24.73
N LEU A 291 9.48 -1.63 24.50
CA LEU A 291 9.69 -2.62 25.55
C LEU A 291 11.01 -2.40 26.28
N VAL A 292 12.08 -2.10 25.56
CA VAL A 292 13.41 -1.89 26.16
C VAL A 292 13.51 -0.54 26.86
N LYS A 293 13.11 0.59 26.19
CA LYS A 293 13.32 1.92 26.74
C LYS A 293 12.27 2.32 27.79
N LYS A 294 11.00 1.91 27.59
CA LYS A 294 9.91 2.37 28.45
C LYS A 294 9.49 1.34 29.50
N MET A 295 9.53 0.07 29.15
CA MET A 295 9.20 -1.02 30.08
C MET A 295 10.42 -1.68 30.74
N HIS A 296 11.65 -1.23 30.39
CA HIS A 296 12.91 -1.67 30.97
C HIS A 296 13.20 -3.19 30.83
N PHE A 297 12.65 -3.83 29.78
CA PHE A 297 13.03 -5.20 29.47
C PHE A 297 14.48 -5.27 28.96
N LYS A 298 15.19 -6.33 29.30
CA LYS A 298 16.55 -6.55 28.76
C LYS A 298 16.47 -6.90 27.27
N PRO A 299 17.27 -6.25 26.40
CA PRO A 299 17.33 -6.61 24.98
C PRO A 299 17.96 -8.01 24.86
N CYS A 300 17.16 -9.01 24.49
CA CYS A 300 17.61 -10.38 24.33
C CYS A 300 16.89 -11.05 23.15
N PHE A 301 17.46 -12.16 22.69
CA PHE A 301 16.86 -12.95 21.60
C PHE A 301 15.43 -13.40 21.91
N GLN A 302 15.17 -13.80 23.15
CA GLN A 302 13.84 -14.25 23.58
C GLN A 302 12.78 -13.14 23.44
N LEU A 303 13.12 -11.90 23.81
CA LEU A 303 12.22 -10.76 23.66
C LEU A 303 11.83 -10.54 22.20
N ARG A 304 12.83 -10.56 21.30
CA ARG A 304 12.62 -10.44 19.85
C ARG A 304 11.78 -11.59 19.32
N PHE A 305 12.10 -12.80 19.71
CA PHE A 305 11.37 -13.98 19.27
C PHE A 305 9.89 -13.91 19.65
N ILE A 306 9.58 -13.58 20.90
CA ILE A 306 8.20 -13.50 21.41
C ILE A 306 7.44 -12.36 20.73
N THR A 307 8.01 -11.16 20.66
CA THR A 307 7.33 -9.99 20.04
C THR A 307 6.99 -10.23 18.58
N ARG A 308 7.93 -10.74 17.79
CA ARG A 308 7.73 -11.01 16.38
C ARG A 308 6.73 -12.14 16.15
N THR A 309 6.79 -13.19 16.99
CA THR A 309 5.81 -14.29 16.95
C THR A 309 4.40 -13.79 17.23
N ILE A 310 4.21 -12.99 18.27
CA ILE A 310 2.89 -12.41 18.62
C ILE A 310 2.37 -11.55 17.47
N TYR A 311 3.21 -10.75 16.86
CA TYR A 311 2.82 -9.89 15.73
C TYR A 311 2.37 -10.70 14.51
N VAL A 312 3.15 -11.71 14.10
CA VAL A 312 2.78 -12.59 12.97
C VAL A 312 1.49 -13.34 13.28
N ALA A 313 1.34 -13.87 14.50
CA ALA A 313 0.11 -14.53 14.92
C ALA A 313 -1.10 -13.58 14.91
N PHE A 314 -0.93 -12.34 15.38
CA PHE A 314 -1.97 -11.31 15.36
C PHE A 314 -2.44 -10.99 13.93
N THR A 315 -1.50 -10.72 13.02
CA THR A 315 -1.84 -10.41 11.61
C THR A 315 -2.48 -11.61 10.91
N MET A 316 -2.03 -12.84 11.20
CA MET A 316 -2.62 -14.08 10.71
C MET A 316 -4.06 -14.25 11.19
N VAL A 317 -4.30 -14.17 12.50
CA VAL A 317 -5.64 -14.35 13.10
C VAL A 317 -6.61 -13.29 12.56
N THR A 318 -6.17 -12.04 12.47
CA THR A 318 -6.99 -10.95 11.90
C THR A 318 -7.29 -11.21 10.42
N GLY A 319 -6.31 -11.64 9.63
CA GLY A 319 -6.53 -12.00 8.21
C GLY A 319 -7.48 -13.19 8.01
N ILE A 320 -7.50 -14.15 8.94
CA ILE A 320 -8.45 -15.25 8.93
C ILE A 320 -9.86 -14.78 9.31
N ALA A 321 -9.97 -13.87 10.29
CA ALA A 321 -11.26 -13.34 10.75
C ALA A 321 -11.93 -12.42 9.72
N VAL A 322 -11.14 -11.65 8.96
CA VAL A 322 -11.62 -10.65 7.98
C VAL A 322 -10.97 -10.90 6.60
N PRO A 323 -11.36 -11.96 5.87
CA PRO A 323 -10.70 -12.34 4.63
C PRO A 323 -11.21 -11.55 3.40
N PHE A 324 -11.66 -10.31 3.58
CA PHE A 324 -12.24 -9.47 2.53
C PHE A 324 -11.20 -8.51 1.96
N PHE A 325 -10.54 -8.92 0.87
CA PHE A 325 -9.41 -8.18 0.28
C PHE A 325 -9.78 -6.74 -0.10
N GLY A 326 -10.81 -6.52 -0.94
CA GLY A 326 -11.22 -5.18 -1.38
C GLY A 326 -11.63 -4.27 -0.22
N SER A 327 -12.45 -4.77 0.72
CA SER A 327 -12.87 -3.97 1.88
C SER A 327 -11.70 -3.56 2.78
N LEU A 328 -10.69 -4.43 2.94
CA LEU A 328 -9.48 -4.11 3.71
C LEU A 328 -8.65 -3.04 3.01
N LEU A 329 -8.49 -3.13 1.67
CA LEU A 329 -7.78 -2.12 0.90
C LEU A 329 -8.46 -0.76 1.01
N GLY A 330 -9.76 -0.71 0.77
CA GLY A 330 -10.55 0.52 0.86
C GLY A 330 -10.48 1.16 2.24
N PHE A 331 -10.62 0.35 3.30
CA PHE A 331 -10.55 0.83 4.68
C PHE A 331 -9.16 1.36 5.04
N PHE A 332 -8.11 0.56 4.92
CA PHE A 332 -6.75 0.99 5.28
C PHE A 332 -6.22 2.06 4.34
N GLY A 333 -6.58 1.98 3.05
CA GLY A 333 -6.25 2.99 2.07
C GLY A 333 -6.82 4.36 2.42
N GLY A 334 -8.11 4.43 2.67
CA GLY A 334 -8.79 5.68 3.00
C GLY A 334 -8.46 6.20 4.40
N PHE A 335 -8.41 5.33 5.41
CA PHE A 335 -8.26 5.73 6.81
C PHE A 335 -6.82 6.06 7.20
N ALA A 336 -5.84 5.29 6.74
CA ALA A 336 -4.46 5.42 7.21
C ALA A 336 -3.47 5.80 6.09
N LEU A 337 -3.56 5.18 4.91
CA LEU A 337 -2.62 5.45 3.82
C LEU A 337 -2.86 6.80 3.15
N ALA A 338 -4.11 7.22 2.96
CA ALA A 338 -4.38 8.53 2.41
C ALA A 338 -3.82 9.67 3.29
N PRO A 339 -4.01 9.70 4.63
CA PRO A 339 -3.36 10.68 5.49
C PRO A 339 -1.83 10.67 5.39
N THR A 340 -1.20 9.52 5.47
CA THR A 340 0.27 9.42 5.51
C THR A 340 0.93 9.67 4.15
N THR A 341 0.23 9.43 3.06
CA THR A 341 0.76 9.55 1.70
C THR A 341 0.52 10.93 1.09
N TYR A 342 -0.67 11.51 1.31
CA TYR A 342 -1.07 12.76 0.65
C TYR A 342 -1.03 13.97 1.58
N PHE A 343 -1.44 13.81 2.88
CA PHE A 343 -1.60 14.96 3.77
C PHE A 343 -0.38 15.29 4.58
N LEU A 344 0.17 14.30 5.28
CA LEU A 344 1.27 14.54 6.21
C LEU A 344 2.50 15.15 5.52
N PRO A 345 2.95 14.68 4.35
CA PRO A 345 4.08 15.33 3.67
C PRO A 345 3.82 16.81 3.35
N CYS A 346 2.61 17.14 2.85
CA CYS A 346 2.24 18.52 2.54
C CYS A 346 2.15 19.38 3.80
N THR A 347 1.57 18.87 4.87
CA THR A 347 1.46 19.63 6.14
C THR A 347 2.81 19.82 6.81
N MET A 348 3.69 18.82 6.80
CA MET A 348 5.05 18.94 7.27
C MET A 348 5.85 19.95 6.45
N TRP A 349 5.71 19.91 5.11
CA TRP A 349 6.34 20.91 4.24
C TRP A 349 5.91 22.32 4.56
N LEU A 350 4.61 22.56 4.75
CA LEU A 350 4.09 23.86 5.14
C LEU A 350 4.58 24.32 6.52
N ALA A 351 4.69 23.41 7.48
CA ALA A 351 5.15 23.70 8.83
C ALA A 351 6.65 24.06 8.86
N ILE A 352 7.47 23.37 8.07
CA ILE A 352 8.92 23.52 8.04
C ILE A 352 9.35 24.72 7.19
N TYR A 353 8.95 24.74 5.93
CA TYR A 353 9.43 25.74 4.95
C TYR A 353 8.65 27.05 5.00
N LYS A 354 7.45 27.06 5.57
CA LYS A 354 6.58 28.26 5.72
C LYS A 354 6.54 29.11 4.44
N PRO A 355 6.18 28.55 3.28
CA PRO A 355 6.20 29.28 2.02
C PRO A 355 5.31 30.53 2.10
N LYS A 356 5.65 31.57 1.35
CA LYS A 356 4.84 32.81 1.31
C LYS A 356 3.40 32.49 0.95
N LYS A 357 2.43 33.10 1.65
CA LYS A 357 1.00 32.95 1.34
C LYS A 357 0.74 33.26 -0.15
N PHE A 358 -0.09 32.44 -0.79
CA PHE A 358 -0.42 32.50 -2.23
C PHE A 358 0.74 32.23 -3.19
N SER A 359 1.91 31.80 -2.71
CA SER A 359 2.94 31.25 -3.62
C SER A 359 2.49 29.91 -4.22
N LEU A 360 3.07 29.53 -5.34
CA LEU A 360 2.77 28.25 -6.00
C LEU A 360 2.95 27.07 -5.04
N SER A 361 4.05 27.03 -4.28
CA SER A 361 4.29 26.02 -3.26
C SER A 361 3.22 26.01 -2.18
N TRP A 362 2.82 27.17 -1.66
CA TRP A 362 1.74 27.28 -0.69
C TRP A 362 0.42 26.77 -1.25
N PHE A 363 0.07 27.21 -2.45
CA PHE A 363 -1.18 26.82 -3.11
C PHE A 363 -1.24 25.31 -3.40
N THR A 364 -0.17 24.73 -3.97
CA THR A 364 -0.09 23.29 -4.28
C THR A 364 -0.29 22.44 -3.03
N ASN A 365 0.39 22.77 -1.92
CA ASN A 365 0.25 22.03 -0.68
C ASN A 365 -1.16 22.17 -0.06
N TRP A 366 -1.77 23.36 -0.13
CA TRP A 366 -3.14 23.58 0.32
C TRP A 366 -4.18 22.88 -0.57
N VAL A 367 -3.96 22.84 -1.88
CA VAL A 367 -4.84 22.12 -2.82
C VAL A 367 -4.77 20.62 -2.58
N CYS A 368 -3.59 20.04 -2.43
CA CYS A 368 -3.42 18.63 -2.04
C CYS A 368 -4.14 18.33 -0.73
N PHE A 369 -4.08 19.24 0.25
CA PHE A 369 -4.81 19.12 1.50
C PHE A 369 -6.33 19.24 1.31
N ARG A 370 -6.83 20.24 0.55
CA ARG A 370 -8.28 20.53 0.40
C ARG A 370 -9.02 19.55 -0.51
N ILE A 371 -8.41 19.05 -1.58
CA ILE A 371 -9.07 18.10 -2.50
C ILE A 371 -9.56 16.90 -1.71
N ILE A 372 -8.77 16.42 -0.75
CA ILE A 372 -9.07 15.22 0.00
C ILE A 372 -9.88 15.54 1.27
N TYR A 373 -9.68 16.71 1.90
CA TYR A 373 -10.46 17.13 3.06
C TYR A 373 -11.93 17.41 2.73
N ARG A 374 -12.24 17.97 1.57
CA ARG A 374 -13.61 18.22 1.12
C ARG A 374 -14.37 16.94 0.82
N SER A 375 -13.69 15.88 0.40
CA SER A 375 -14.31 14.57 0.23
C SER A 375 -14.73 13.93 1.55
N ARG A 376 -14.10 14.27 2.69
CA ARG A 376 -14.48 13.75 4.02
C ARG A 376 -15.59 14.56 4.72
N LEU A 377 -15.69 15.86 4.51
CA LEU A 377 -16.71 16.71 5.15
C LEU A 377 -18.12 16.49 4.57
N SER A 378 -18.24 16.09 3.32
CA SER A 378 -19.52 15.75 2.71
C SER A 378 -20.16 14.47 3.28
N THR A 379 -19.41 13.69 4.07
CA THR A 379 -19.90 12.45 4.70
C THR A 379 -20.39 12.64 6.14
N VAL A 380 -20.17 13.81 6.76
CA VAL A 380 -20.47 14.05 8.20
C VAL A 380 -21.66 15.00 8.42
N THR A 381 -22.15 15.69 7.40
CA THR A 381 -23.38 16.46 7.56
C THR A 381 -24.60 15.57 7.22
N PRO A 382 -25.39 15.15 8.23
CA PRO A 382 -26.74 14.70 7.96
C PRO A 382 -27.49 15.90 7.38
N SER A 383 -28.08 15.73 6.20
CA SER A 383 -29.10 16.65 5.74
C SER A 383 -30.20 16.69 6.82
N SER A 384 -30.13 17.71 7.67
CA SER A 384 -31.28 18.10 8.51
C SER A 384 -32.42 18.46 7.60
N CYS A 385 -33.48 17.74 7.79
CA CYS A 385 -34.89 18.03 7.50
C CYS A 385 -35.19 19.39 6.86
N ASN A 386 -35.80 19.33 5.67
CA ASN A 386 -37.13 19.91 5.47
C ASN A 386 -37.86 19.12 4.40
#